data_d4cdda3a15af850e243da73e35279903
#
_entry.id   d4cdda3a15af850e243da73e35279903
#
_cell.length_a   1.000
_cell.length_b   1.000
_cell.length_c   1.000
_cell.angle_alpha   90.00
_cell.angle_beta   90.00
_cell.angle_gamma   90.00
#
_symmetry.space_group_name_H-M   'P 1'
#
loop_
_entity.id
_entity.type
_entity.pdbx_description
1 polymer ?
#
loop_
_entity_poly.entity_id
_entity_poly.type
_entity_poly.pdbx_seq_one_letter_code
_entity_poly.pdbx_strand_id
1 'polypeptide(L)'
;MIQCSRSICCPDCKNLKAKWWIKLNYTEAVEYILNVPKFTTKNKPEHTVELLKRLGHPECGMKVIHVAGTNGKGSVCAFLSEMLTLAGKKTALFTSPHLVRINERFQINNVPISDELFLESYQKVQAAIDGMVKDGLPHATYFELLYAVAMVAFQKEKAEYVVLETGLGGRLDATNTIEHPIATVITSISLDHTEIL
;
A
#
# COMPACT_ATOMS: atom_id res chain seq x y z
N MET A 1 -14.72 -10.60 28.83
CA MET A 1 -15.05 -9.16 28.89
C MET A 1 -13.78 -8.42 29.28
N ILE A 2 -13.00 -7.94 28.32
CA ILE A 2 -11.88 -7.04 28.58
C ILE A 2 -12.16 -5.81 27.73
N GLN A 3 -12.70 -4.79 28.40
CA GLN A 3 -12.82 -3.44 27.83
C GLN A 3 -11.44 -2.83 27.69
N CYS A 4 -10.99 -2.61 26.48
CA CYS A 4 -9.85 -1.76 26.19
C CYS A 4 -10.39 -0.38 25.81
N SER A 5 -10.67 0.42 26.83
CA SER A 5 -11.01 1.83 26.68
C SER A 5 -9.78 2.69 26.92
N ARG A 6 -9.49 3.54 25.92
CA ARG A 6 -8.79 4.84 26.01
C ARG A 6 -7.31 4.87 26.41
N SER A 7 -6.55 5.53 25.51
CA SER A 7 -5.30 6.24 25.79
C SER A 7 -4.22 5.46 26.56
N ILE A 8 -3.54 4.57 25.90
CA ILE A 8 -2.29 4.03 26.43
C ILE A 8 -1.14 4.87 25.85
N CYS A 9 -0.96 6.07 26.38
CA CYS A 9 0.34 6.72 26.42
C CYS A 9 0.97 6.37 27.78
N CYS A 10 1.61 5.20 27.88
CA CYS A 10 2.52 4.91 28.98
C CYS A 10 3.85 5.60 28.67
N PRO A 11 4.43 6.42 29.59
CA PRO A 11 5.74 7.08 29.37
C PRO A 11 6.86 6.11 29.04
N ASP A 12 6.82 4.89 29.59
CA ASP A 12 7.83 3.85 29.35
C ASP A 12 7.70 3.13 27.99
N CYS A 13 6.53 3.25 27.32
CA CYS A 13 6.33 2.72 25.98
C CYS A 13 7.05 3.52 24.88
N LYS A 14 7.45 4.77 25.17
CA LYS A 14 8.09 5.63 24.15
C LYS A 14 9.50 5.18 23.75
N ASN A 15 10.21 4.49 24.61
CA ASN A 15 11.60 4.06 24.34
C ASN A 15 11.75 2.58 23.91
N LEU A 16 10.81 1.72 24.23
CA LEU A 16 10.84 0.30 23.84
C LEU A 16 10.21 0.01 22.47
N LYS A 17 9.32 0.90 21.97
CA LYS A 17 8.61 0.72 20.70
C LYS A 17 9.42 1.04 19.44
N ALA A 18 10.59 1.69 19.56
CA ALA A 18 11.26 2.28 18.40
C ALA A 18 11.83 1.28 17.38
N LYS A 19 11.84 -0.03 17.65
CA LYS A 19 12.38 -1.04 16.71
C LYS A 19 11.81 -2.45 16.90
N TRP A 20 10.64 -2.62 17.53
CA TRP A 20 10.04 -3.93 17.75
C TRP A 20 9.73 -4.66 16.42
N TRP A 21 9.34 -3.93 15.36
CA TRP A 21 9.05 -4.44 14.04
C TRP A 21 10.27 -5.07 13.32
N ILE A 22 11.52 -4.75 13.73
CA ILE A 22 12.74 -5.38 13.18
C ILE A 22 12.81 -6.88 13.56
N LYS A 23 12.19 -7.26 14.68
CA LYS A 23 12.16 -8.62 15.18
C LYS A 23 10.94 -9.43 14.74
N LEU A 24 9.98 -8.80 14.06
CA LEU A 24 8.77 -9.48 13.60
C LEU A 24 9.13 -10.51 12.52
N ASN A 25 8.46 -11.64 12.59
CA ASN A 25 8.36 -12.55 11.45
C ASN A 25 7.20 -12.12 10.53
N TYR A 26 7.06 -12.79 9.39
CA TYR A 26 6.02 -12.49 8.40
C TYR A 26 4.60 -12.53 9.01
N THR A 27 4.28 -13.58 9.77
CA THR A 27 2.94 -13.76 10.36
C THR A 27 2.60 -12.62 11.33
N GLU A 28 3.52 -12.26 12.18
CA GLU A 28 3.35 -11.15 13.13
C GLU A 28 3.20 -9.79 12.42
N ALA A 29 3.95 -9.59 11.33
CA ALA A 29 3.83 -8.38 10.52
C ALA A 29 2.45 -8.28 9.85
N VAL A 30 1.97 -9.39 9.27
CA VAL A 30 0.63 -9.46 8.67
C VAL A 30 -0.45 -9.22 9.72
N GLU A 31 -0.35 -9.85 10.89
CA GLU A 31 -1.30 -9.66 11.98
C GLU A 31 -1.35 -8.19 12.44
N TYR A 32 -0.20 -7.55 12.59
CA TYR A 32 -0.15 -6.12 12.90
C TYR A 32 -0.86 -5.28 11.84
N ILE A 33 -0.54 -5.50 10.56
CA ILE A 33 -1.15 -4.77 9.45
C ILE A 33 -2.67 -4.93 9.44
N LEU A 34 -3.16 -6.15 9.64
CA LEU A 34 -4.61 -6.42 9.65
C LEU A 34 -5.34 -5.75 10.81
N ASN A 35 -4.64 -5.44 11.90
CA ASN A 35 -5.16 -4.70 13.05
C ASN A 35 -5.08 -3.17 12.87
N VAL A 36 -4.40 -2.66 11.84
CA VAL A 36 -4.47 -1.23 11.50
C VAL A 36 -5.90 -0.92 11.04
N PRO A 37 -6.55 0.11 11.59
CA PRO A 37 -7.93 0.44 11.23
C PRO A 37 -8.09 0.67 9.72
N LYS A 38 -9.02 -0.07 9.10
CA LYS A 38 -9.26 -0.01 7.64
C LYS A 38 -10.09 1.21 7.25
N PHE A 39 -11.02 1.60 8.12
CA PHE A 39 -11.98 2.68 7.89
C PHE A 39 -11.81 3.73 8.99
N THR A 40 -10.81 4.56 8.83
CA THR A 40 -10.58 5.76 9.65
C THR A 40 -10.79 7.00 8.78
N THR A 41 -10.78 8.16 9.42
CA THR A 41 -10.64 9.42 8.67
C THR A 41 -9.42 9.32 7.77
N LYS A 42 -9.62 9.46 6.47
CA LYS A 42 -8.52 9.43 5.49
C LYS A 42 -7.53 10.54 5.83
N ASN A 43 -6.25 10.21 5.80
CA ASN A 43 -5.22 11.21 5.81
C ASN A 43 -5.32 12.04 4.51
N LYS A 44 -4.81 13.27 4.54
CA LYS A 44 -4.71 14.07 3.32
C LYS A 44 -3.70 13.43 2.37
N PRO A 45 -3.84 13.60 1.05
CA PRO A 45 -2.90 13.04 0.06
C PRO A 45 -1.42 13.39 0.34
N GLU A 46 -1.17 14.58 0.90
CA GLU A 46 0.17 15.04 1.27
C GLU A 46 0.84 14.14 2.31
N HIS A 47 0.04 13.42 3.12
CA HIS A 47 0.57 12.46 4.09
C HIS A 47 1.22 11.25 3.38
N THR A 48 0.57 10.73 2.36
CA THR A 48 1.13 9.63 1.54
C THR A 48 2.36 10.11 0.76
N VAL A 49 2.34 11.34 0.23
CA VAL A 49 3.51 11.95 -0.44
C VAL A 49 4.69 12.05 0.53
N GLU A 50 4.48 12.51 1.77
CA GLU A 50 5.54 12.59 2.78
C GLU A 50 6.08 11.19 3.14
N LEU A 51 5.22 10.18 3.21
CA LEU A 51 5.64 8.79 3.45
C LEU A 51 6.56 8.30 2.31
N LEU A 52 6.16 8.48 1.05
CA LEU A 52 6.95 8.09 -0.11
C LEU A 52 8.29 8.84 -0.17
N LYS A 53 8.29 10.13 0.14
CA LYS A 53 9.51 10.94 0.27
C LYS A 53 10.48 10.37 1.28
N ARG A 54 10.02 9.97 2.48
CA ARG A 54 10.87 9.34 3.51
C ARG A 54 11.39 7.97 3.09
N LEU A 55 10.69 7.31 2.20
CA LEU A 55 11.12 6.03 1.60
C LEU A 55 12.12 6.23 0.44
N GLY A 56 12.39 7.48 0.04
CA GLY A 56 13.28 7.83 -1.05
C GLY A 56 12.61 7.75 -2.43
N HIS A 57 11.32 8.04 -2.49
CA HIS A 57 10.52 8.03 -3.73
C HIS A 57 10.59 6.70 -4.49
N PRO A 58 10.15 5.59 -3.87
CA PRO A 58 10.22 4.27 -4.50
C PRO A 58 9.35 4.17 -5.76
N GLU A 59 8.38 5.07 -5.93
CA GLU A 59 7.50 5.16 -7.11
C GLU A 59 8.22 5.72 -8.35
N CYS A 60 9.33 6.41 -8.15
CA CYS A 60 10.05 7.05 -9.26
C CYS A 60 10.73 6.04 -10.19
N GLY A 61 10.68 6.33 -11.49
CA GLY A 61 11.35 5.54 -12.52
C GLY A 61 10.54 4.35 -13.05
N MET A 62 9.40 4.03 -12.44
CA MET A 62 8.48 3.01 -12.94
C MET A 62 7.42 3.62 -13.86
N LYS A 63 7.02 2.90 -14.90
CA LYS A 63 5.95 3.29 -15.83
C LYS A 63 4.61 2.81 -15.27
N VAL A 64 3.85 3.73 -14.67
CA VAL A 64 2.61 3.38 -13.97
C VAL A 64 1.42 3.48 -14.91
N ILE A 65 0.57 2.44 -14.95
CA ILE A 65 -0.78 2.45 -15.49
C ILE A 65 -1.73 2.46 -14.30
N HIS A 66 -2.49 3.54 -14.13
CA HIS A 66 -3.37 3.75 -12.98
C HIS A 66 -4.81 3.43 -13.36
N VAL A 67 -5.45 2.51 -12.63
CA VAL A 67 -6.79 2.00 -12.93
C VAL A 67 -7.77 2.36 -11.82
N ALA A 68 -8.78 3.15 -12.16
CA ALA A 68 -9.85 3.59 -11.27
C ALA A 68 -11.24 3.16 -11.77
N GLY A 69 -12.27 3.31 -10.95
CA GLY A 69 -13.67 3.01 -11.25
C GLY A 69 -14.37 2.25 -10.12
N THR A 70 -15.63 1.90 -10.32
CA THR A 70 -16.42 1.15 -9.33
C THR A 70 -16.24 -0.35 -9.52
N ASN A 71 -16.60 -0.88 -10.68
CA ASN A 71 -16.55 -2.30 -10.99
C ASN A 71 -15.54 -2.59 -12.10
N GLY A 72 -14.93 -3.78 -12.05
CA GLY A 72 -14.04 -4.27 -13.11
C GLY A 72 -12.59 -3.79 -13.02
N LYS A 73 -12.21 -2.98 -12.03
CA LYS A 73 -10.82 -2.53 -11.83
C LYS A 73 -9.83 -3.69 -11.81
N GLY A 74 -10.03 -4.66 -10.90
CA GLY A 74 -9.14 -5.81 -10.74
C GLY A 74 -9.04 -6.65 -12.00
N SER A 75 -10.15 -6.86 -12.74
CA SER A 75 -10.13 -7.58 -14.02
C SER A 75 -9.29 -6.86 -15.07
N VAL A 76 -9.47 -5.55 -15.20
CA VAL A 76 -8.67 -4.74 -16.14
C VAL A 76 -7.19 -4.75 -15.73
N CYS A 77 -6.89 -4.63 -14.44
CA CYS A 77 -5.53 -4.73 -13.93
C CYS A 77 -4.88 -6.07 -14.26
N ALA A 78 -5.61 -7.18 -14.07
CA ALA A 78 -5.11 -8.52 -14.38
C ALA A 78 -4.82 -8.68 -15.89
N PHE A 79 -5.72 -8.23 -16.77
CA PHE A 79 -5.48 -8.27 -18.22
C PHE A 79 -4.28 -7.42 -18.64
N LEU A 80 -4.16 -6.20 -18.14
CA LEU A 80 -3.03 -5.32 -18.46
C LEU A 80 -1.71 -5.91 -17.97
N SER A 81 -1.68 -6.45 -16.75
CA SER A 81 -0.49 -7.10 -16.20
C SER A 81 -0.07 -8.31 -17.03
N GLU A 82 -1.04 -9.16 -17.43
CA GLU A 82 -0.76 -10.34 -18.25
C GLU A 82 -0.22 -9.94 -19.62
N MET A 83 -0.85 -8.97 -20.30
CA MET A 83 -0.39 -8.50 -21.61
C MET A 83 1.03 -7.94 -21.56
N LEU A 84 1.37 -7.16 -20.55
CA LEU A 84 2.73 -6.61 -20.38
C LEU A 84 3.74 -7.71 -20.09
N THR A 85 3.39 -8.67 -19.23
CA THR A 85 4.24 -9.82 -18.90
C THR A 85 4.52 -10.68 -20.13
N LEU A 86 3.48 -10.99 -20.92
CA LEU A 86 3.64 -11.72 -22.19
C LEU A 86 4.45 -10.95 -23.22
N ALA A 87 4.42 -9.61 -23.18
CA ALA A 87 5.29 -8.76 -24.00
C ALA A 87 6.74 -8.68 -23.47
N GLY A 88 7.11 -9.52 -22.51
CA GLY A 88 8.46 -9.61 -21.95
C GLY A 88 8.85 -8.42 -21.04
N LYS A 89 7.86 -7.70 -20.50
CA LYS A 89 8.11 -6.59 -19.57
C LYS A 89 8.09 -7.07 -18.12
N LYS A 90 9.06 -6.62 -17.32
CA LYS A 90 9.00 -6.87 -15.87
C LYS A 90 7.89 -6.01 -15.27
N THR A 91 6.77 -6.65 -14.99
CA THR A 91 5.52 -5.98 -14.61
C THR A 91 5.20 -6.26 -13.15
N ALA A 92 4.92 -5.19 -12.40
CA ALA A 92 4.35 -5.26 -11.08
C ALA A 92 2.85 -4.98 -11.13
N LEU A 93 2.10 -5.63 -10.23
CA LEU A 93 0.67 -5.48 -10.09
C LEU A 93 0.31 -5.23 -8.62
N PHE A 94 -0.42 -4.16 -8.37
CA PHE A 94 -1.04 -3.90 -7.06
C PHE A 94 -2.55 -3.91 -7.19
N THR A 95 -3.21 -4.79 -6.44
CA THR A 95 -4.68 -4.96 -6.46
C THR A 95 -5.27 -5.01 -5.05
N SER A 96 -6.59 -4.79 -4.96
CA SER A 96 -7.34 -4.87 -3.71
C SER A 96 -8.80 -5.29 -3.93
N PRO A 97 -9.39 -6.05 -2.98
CA PRO A 97 -8.77 -6.72 -1.82
C PRO A 97 -8.01 -8.00 -2.17
N HIS A 98 -7.40 -8.67 -1.20
CA HIS A 98 -6.96 -10.06 -1.30
C HIS A 98 -8.07 -11.02 -0.87
N LEU A 99 -8.03 -12.27 -1.32
CA LEU A 99 -9.00 -13.31 -0.96
C LEU A 99 -8.53 -14.16 0.22
N VAL A 100 -7.29 -14.64 0.18
CA VAL A 100 -6.72 -15.55 1.19
C VAL A 100 -5.47 -14.96 1.82
N ARG A 101 -4.49 -14.56 1.02
CA ARG A 101 -3.18 -14.07 1.48
C ARG A 101 -2.95 -12.63 1.10
N ILE A 102 -2.40 -11.85 2.02
CA ILE A 102 -2.09 -10.43 1.79
C ILE A 102 -1.15 -10.24 0.59
N ASN A 103 -0.26 -11.21 0.31
CA ASN A 103 0.69 -11.16 -0.78
C ASN A 103 0.03 -11.15 -2.17
N GLU A 104 -1.23 -11.61 -2.29
CA GLU A 104 -2.00 -11.53 -3.53
C GLU A 104 -2.11 -10.10 -4.08
N ARG A 105 -2.00 -9.11 -3.17
CA ARG A 105 -2.06 -7.69 -3.55
C ARG A 105 -0.81 -7.20 -4.27
N PHE A 106 0.29 -7.93 -4.16
CA PHE A 106 1.62 -7.52 -4.61
C PHE A 106 2.19 -8.61 -5.52
N GLN A 107 2.17 -8.38 -6.81
CA GLN A 107 2.65 -9.40 -7.75
C GLN A 107 3.76 -8.84 -8.63
N ILE A 108 4.69 -9.71 -9.01
CA ILE A 108 5.69 -9.47 -10.05
C ILE A 108 5.50 -10.53 -11.13
N ASN A 109 5.28 -10.11 -12.36
CA ASN A 109 4.96 -10.99 -13.49
C ASN A 109 3.84 -11.99 -13.13
N ASN A 110 2.76 -11.49 -12.51
CA ASN A 110 1.56 -12.21 -12.08
C ASN A 110 1.80 -13.29 -11.00
N VAL A 111 2.96 -13.27 -10.35
CA VAL A 111 3.27 -14.13 -9.21
C VAL A 111 3.32 -13.28 -7.95
N PRO A 112 2.59 -13.64 -6.88
CA PRO A 112 2.68 -12.95 -5.60
C PRO A 112 4.13 -12.90 -5.09
N ILE A 113 4.52 -11.78 -4.49
CA ILE A 113 5.85 -11.64 -3.90
C ILE A 113 6.03 -12.61 -2.74
N SER A 114 7.30 -12.96 -2.45
CA SER A 114 7.63 -13.85 -1.34
C SER A 114 7.36 -13.20 0.02
N ASP A 115 7.26 -14.02 1.05
CA ASP A 115 7.05 -13.57 2.43
C ASP A 115 8.25 -12.76 2.93
N GLU A 116 9.46 -13.11 2.49
CA GLU A 116 10.69 -12.38 2.81
C GLU A 116 10.69 -10.98 2.19
N LEU A 117 10.37 -10.86 0.90
CA LEU A 117 10.31 -9.57 0.22
C LEU A 117 9.22 -8.68 0.82
N PHE A 118 8.07 -9.26 1.15
CA PHE A 118 7.00 -8.55 1.85
C PHE A 118 7.49 -8.02 3.20
N LEU A 119 8.09 -8.88 4.03
CA LEU A 119 8.56 -8.53 5.37
C LEU A 119 9.63 -7.44 5.33
N GLU A 120 10.61 -7.55 4.45
CA GLU A 120 11.66 -6.53 4.30
C GLU A 120 11.09 -5.18 3.85
N SER A 121 10.14 -5.20 2.91
CA SER A 121 9.48 -3.98 2.43
C SER A 121 8.63 -3.34 3.53
N TYR A 122 7.89 -4.15 4.28
CA TYR A 122 7.12 -3.72 5.44
C TYR A 122 8.00 -3.06 6.49
N GLN A 123 9.12 -3.71 6.87
CA GLN A 123 10.04 -3.17 7.88
C GLN A 123 10.58 -1.79 7.50
N LYS A 124 10.91 -1.58 6.21
CA LYS A 124 11.35 -0.28 5.71
C LYS A 124 10.23 0.77 5.82
N VAL A 125 9.01 0.40 5.44
CA VAL A 125 7.83 1.29 5.52
C VAL A 125 7.50 1.62 6.96
N GLN A 126 7.50 0.64 7.87
CA GLN A 126 7.21 0.87 9.29
C GLN A 126 8.24 1.82 9.93
N ALA A 127 9.51 1.71 9.55
CA ALA A 127 10.54 2.65 10.01
C ALA A 127 10.24 4.10 9.61
N ALA A 128 9.76 4.31 8.38
CA ALA A 128 9.38 5.63 7.89
C ALA A 128 8.14 6.16 8.61
N ILE A 129 7.12 5.31 8.82
CA ILE A 129 5.89 5.64 9.57
C ILE A 129 6.24 6.04 11.02
N ASP A 130 7.09 5.27 11.70
CA ASP A 130 7.53 5.58 13.06
C ASP A 130 8.26 6.94 13.12
N GLY A 131 9.03 7.26 12.08
CA GLY A 131 9.63 8.58 11.94
C GLY A 131 8.59 9.70 11.81
N MET A 132 7.55 9.49 10.97
CA MET A 132 6.45 10.43 10.81
C MET A 132 5.72 10.68 12.12
N VAL A 133 5.40 9.61 12.86
CA VAL A 133 4.70 9.70 14.15
C VAL A 133 5.56 10.45 15.20
N LYS A 134 6.88 10.25 15.21
CA LYS A 134 7.79 11.01 16.09
C LYS A 134 7.79 12.50 15.78
N ASP A 135 7.64 12.86 14.51
CA ASP A 135 7.56 14.25 14.06
C ASP A 135 6.14 14.85 14.22
N GLY A 136 5.22 14.12 14.86
CA GLY A 136 3.87 14.58 15.16
C GLY A 136 2.86 14.37 14.03
N LEU A 137 3.21 13.67 12.95
CA LEU A 137 2.29 13.31 11.90
C LEU A 137 1.43 12.10 12.31
N PRO A 138 0.21 11.94 11.78
CA PRO A 138 -0.62 10.78 12.05
C PRO A 138 0.04 9.49 11.54
N HIS A 139 -0.37 8.34 12.09
CA HIS A 139 0.01 7.04 11.56
C HIS A 139 -0.62 6.83 10.18
N ALA A 140 0.07 6.12 9.29
CA ALA A 140 -0.47 5.74 8.00
C ALA A 140 -1.72 4.85 8.18
N THR A 141 -2.71 5.05 7.33
CA THR A 141 -3.88 4.18 7.26
C THR A 141 -3.49 2.80 6.70
N TYR A 142 -4.37 1.81 6.88
CA TYR A 142 -4.17 0.46 6.34
C TYR A 142 -3.79 0.46 4.86
N PHE A 143 -4.51 1.23 4.04
CA PHE A 143 -4.28 1.25 2.61
C PHE A 143 -3.02 2.02 2.21
N GLU A 144 -2.71 3.14 2.86
CA GLU A 144 -1.46 3.89 2.66
C GLU A 144 -0.23 3.02 2.96
N LEU A 145 -0.29 2.25 4.07
CA LEU A 145 0.78 1.32 4.44
C LEU A 145 0.99 0.26 3.37
N LEU A 146 -0.09 -0.40 2.90
CA LEU A 146 0.02 -1.43 1.86
C LEU A 146 0.53 -0.86 0.53
N TYR A 147 0.04 0.31 0.14
CA TYR A 147 0.52 1.00 -1.05
C TYR A 147 2.02 1.31 -0.97
N ALA A 148 2.49 1.83 0.17
CA ALA A 148 3.90 2.09 0.38
C ALA A 148 4.75 0.81 0.34
N VAL A 149 4.27 -0.30 0.93
CA VAL A 149 4.90 -1.63 0.85
C VAL A 149 5.02 -2.08 -0.61
N ALA A 150 3.96 -1.90 -1.41
CA ALA A 150 3.97 -2.21 -2.83
C ALA A 150 5.07 -1.45 -3.57
N MET A 151 5.13 -0.13 -3.40
CA MET A 151 6.12 0.71 -4.08
C MET A 151 7.57 0.31 -3.71
N VAL A 152 7.83 0.03 -2.43
CA VAL A 152 9.15 -0.43 -1.97
C VAL A 152 9.52 -1.80 -2.56
N ALA A 153 8.58 -2.76 -2.55
CA ALA A 153 8.80 -4.09 -3.10
C ALA A 153 9.06 -4.03 -4.61
N PHE A 154 8.26 -3.26 -5.35
CA PHE A 154 8.36 -3.12 -6.80
C PHE A 154 9.65 -2.42 -7.24
N GLN A 155 10.08 -1.39 -6.49
CA GLN A 155 11.38 -0.75 -6.70
C GLN A 155 12.53 -1.74 -6.49
N LYS A 156 12.48 -2.51 -5.39
CA LYS A 156 13.50 -3.52 -5.07
C LYS A 156 13.61 -4.59 -6.17
N GLU A 157 12.47 -5.01 -6.70
CA GLU A 157 12.37 -5.94 -7.81
C GLU A 157 12.72 -5.30 -9.17
N LYS A 158 12.95 -4.00 -9.22
CA LYS A 158 13.23 -3.26 -10.46
C LYS A 158 12.12 -3.47 -11.51
N ALA A 159 10.87 -3.36 -11.09
CA ALA A 159 9.74 -3.42 -12.00
C ALA A 159 9.84 -2.29 -13.03
N GLU A 160 9.66 -2.61 -14.30
CA GLU A 160 9.65 -1.62 -15.39
C GLU A 160 8.28 -0.96 -15.52
N TYR A 161 7.22 -1.78 -15.40
CA TYR A 161 5.84 -1.35 -15.45
C TYR A 161 5.14 -1.67 -14.13
N VAL A 162 4.22 -0.81 -13.75
CA VAL A 162 3.34 -1.03 -12.59
C VAL A 162 1.90 -0.83 -13.03
N VAL A 163 1.07 -1.85 -12.87
CA VAL A 163 -0.38 -1.72 -12.97
C VAL A 163 -0.92 -1.52 -11.56
N LEU A 164 -1.56 -0.37 -11.35
CA LEU A 164 -1.92 0.12 -10.04
C LEU A 164 -3.43 0.29 -9.92
N GLU A 165 -4.08 -0.56 -9.12
CA GLU A 165 -5.50 -0.46 -8.81
C GLU A 165 -5.75 0.57 -7.72
N THR A 166 -6.70 1.49 -7.94
CA THR A 166 -7.22 2.41 -6.92
C THR A 166 -7.98 1.64 -5.84
N GLY A 167 -7.76 1.96 -4.58
CA GLY A 167 -8.46 1.31 -3.48
C GLY A 167 -9.92 1.73 -3.37
N LEU A 168 -10.17 3.03 -3.21
CA LEU A 168 -11.50 3.58 -3.01
C LEU A 168 -11.62 5.01 -3.54
N GLY A 169 -12.59 5.23 -4.43
CA GLY A 169 -12.81 6.52 -5.07
C GLY A 169 -11.74 6.80 -6.12
N GLY A 170 -10.99 7.88 -6.01
CA GLY A 170 -9.94 8.28 -6.96
C GLY A 170 -9.11 9.43 -6.39
N ARG A 171 -9.63 10.65 -6.43
CA ARG A 171 -8.87 11.87 -6.10
C ARG A 171 -8.18 11.86 -4.74
N LEU A 172 -8.79 11.24 -3.73
CA LEU A 172 -8.27 11.16 -2.36
C LEU A 172 -7.69 9.78 -2.03
N ASP A 173 -7.50 8.93 -3.04
CA ASP A 173 -6.88 7.63 -2.84
C ASP A 173 -5.35 7.75 -2.71
N ALA A 174 -4.75 6.91 -1.87
CA ALA A 174 -3.30 6.91 -1.68
C ALA A 174 -2.52 6.69 -2.99
N THR A 175 -3.09 5.92 -3.92
CA THR A 175 -2.48 5.65 -5.23
C THR A 175 -2.45 6.86 -6.15
N ASN A 176 -3.27 7.89 -5.88
CA ASN A 176 -3.31 9.12 -6.68
C ASN A 176 -2.13 10.08 -6.39
N THR A 177 -1.11 9.62 -5.69
CA THR A 177 0.16 10.32 -5.52
C THR A 177 1.12 10.16 -6.71
N ILE A 178 0.77 9.34 -7.70
CA ILE A 178 1.51 9.21 -8.95
C ILE A 178 1.20 10.41 -9.85
N GLU A 179 2.15 11.33 -9.98
CA GLU A 179 1.95 12.58 -10.73
C GLU A 179 1.86 12.36 -12.24
N HIS A 180 2.64 11.41 -12.79
CA HIS A 180 2.78 11.20 -14.23
C HIS A 180 2.59 9.72 -14.61
N PRO A 181 1.38 9.16 -14.48
CA PRO A 181 1.11 7.83 -15.00
C PRO A 181 1.22 7.83 -16.54
N ILE A 182 1.76 6.76 -17.13
CA ILE A 182 1.83 6.66 -18.59
C ILE A 182 0.47 6.43 -19.23
N ALA A 183 -0.48 5.90 -18.44
CA ALA A 183 -1.88 5.77 -18.83
C ALA A 183 -2.77 5.77 -17.58
N THR A 184 -3.97 6.30 -17.73
CA THR A 184 -5.04 6.21 -16.73
C THR A 184 -6.25 5.53 -17.37
N VAL A 185 -6.77 4.53 -16.68
CA VAL A 185 -7.95 3.77 -17.11
C VAL A 185 -9.07 4.00 -16.12
N ILE A 186 -10.24 4.38 -16.62
CA ILE A 186 -11.45 4.48 -15.81
C ILE A 186 -12.42 3.41 -16.29
N THR A 187 -12.74 2.46 -15.40
CA THR A 187 -13.74 1.41 -15.67
C THR A 187 -15.15 1.95 -15.44
N SER A 188 -16.15 1.11 -15.32
CA SER A 188 -17.51 1.57 -15.06
C SER A 188 -17.60 2.35 -13.74
N ILE A 189 -18.33 3.46 -13.76
CA ILE A 189 -18.61 4.28 -12.57
C ILE A 189 -20.09 4.08 -12.22
N SER A 190 -20.36 3.74 -10.97
CA SER A 190 -21.70 3.65 -10.39
C SER A 190 -21.66 4.14 -8.95
N LEU A 191 -22.84 4.35 -8.36
CA LEU A 191 -22.93 4.68 -6.93
C LEU A 191 -22.47 3.47 -6.11
N ASP A 192 -21.43 3.67 -5.32
CA ASP A 192 -20.87 2.69 -4.40
C ASP A 192 -20.23 3.43 -3.22
N HIS A 193 -20.16 2.76 -2.07
CA HIS A 193 -19.57 3.33 -0.86
C HIS A 193 -20.09 4.72 -0.47
N THR A 194 -21.36 5.01 -0.71
CA THR A 194 -21.99 6.33 -0.49
C THR A 194 -21.94 6.83 0.96
N GLU A 195 -21.61 5.96 1.91
CA GLU A 195 -21.39 6.33 3.32
C GLU A 195 -19.94 6.83 3.58
N ILE A 196 -19.04 6.66 2.64
CA ILE A 196 -17.60 6.95 2.82
C ILE A 196 -17.09 7.97 1.78
N LEU A 197 -17.72 8.03 0.63
CA LEU A 197 -17.44 8.95 -0.47
C LEU A 197 -18.48 10.06 -0.51
#